data_b926d46b69136b031ac2f9154154badf
#
_entry.id   b926d46b69136b031ac2f9154154badf
#
_cell.length_a   1.000
_cell.length_b   1.000
_cell.length_c   1.000
_cell.angle_alpha   90.00
_cell.angle_beta   90.00
_cell.angle_gamma   90.00
#
_symmetry.space_group_name_H-M   'P 1'
#
loop_
_entity.id
_entity.type
_entity.pdbx_description
1 polymer ?
#
loop_
_entity_poly.entity_id
_entity_poly.type
_entity_poly.pdbx_seq_one_letter_code
_entity_poly.pdbx_strand_id
1 'polypeptide(L)'
;MIIDTHCHLASSQFDQSRRETYVQHALQANTDRMITLGARPDDWEANTAWARQFPGAVFCALGIHPDDAHDAPADWADQLFRKAQDVPLAAIGETGLDYFHGTPQGWETEQ
;
A
#
# COMPACT_ATOMS: atom_id res chain seq x y z
N MET A 1 -22.16 6.58 0.20
CA MET A 1 -20.84 6.35 -0.42
C MET A 1 -19.76 6.56 0.63
N ILE A 2 -18.98 5.55 0.90
CA ILE A 2 -17.79 5.59 1.77
C ILE A 2 -16.59 5.24 0.90
N ILE A 3 -15.49 5.97 1.08
CA ILE A 3 -14.19 5.64 0.49
C ILE A 3 -13.24 5.35 1.65
N ASP A 4 -12.75 4.11 1.72
CA ASP A 4 -11.68 3.75 2.65
C ASP A 4 -10.34 4.11 2.00
N THR A 5 -9.72 5.17 2.49
CA THR A 5 -8.48 5.69 1.93
C THR A 5 -7.21 5.07 2.53
N HIS A 6 -7.36 4.15 3.49
CA HIS A 6 -6.22 3.54 4.17
C HIS A 6 -6.53 2.14 4.67
N CYS A 7 -6.27 1.13 3.85
CA CYS A 7 -6.40 -0.26 4.24
C CYS A 7 -5.20 -1.09 3.75
N HIS A 8 -5.01 -2.27 4.33
CA HIS A 8 -3.89 -3.17 4.03
C HIS A 8 -4.40 -4.52 3.53
N LEU A 9 -5.06 -4.53 2.35
CA LEU A 9 -5.67 -5.74 1.79
C LEU A 9 -4.66 -6.85 1.45
N ALA A 10 -3.41 -6.48 1.19
CA ALA A 10 -2.32 -7.44 0.95
C ALA A 10 -1.69 -8.00 2.24
N SER A 11 -2.16 -7.58 3.41
CA SER A 11 -1.70 -8.12 4.70
C SER A 11 -1.96 -9.62 4.80
N SER A 12 -1.04 -10.33 5.49
CA SER A 12 -1.19 -11.75 5.83
C SER A 12 -2.38 -12.07 6.74
N GLN A 13 -3.02 -11.05 7.32
CA GLN A 13 -4.26 -11.20 8.08
C GLN A 13 -5.46 -11.55 7.18
N PHE A 14 -5.37 -11.27 5.88
CA PHE A 14 -6.38 -11.62 4.90
C PHE A 14 -6.01 -12.89 4.15
N ASP A 15 -6.96 -13.81 4.05
CA ASP A 15 -6.81 -14.96 3.16
C ASP A 15 -6.89 -14.48 1.69
N GLN A 16 -5.75 -14.45 1.04
CA GLN A 16 -5.61 -13.92 -0.32
C GLN A 16 -6.40 -14.73 -1.38
N SER A 17 -6.85 -15.93 -1.05
CA SER A 17 -7.75 -16.73 -1.91
C SER A 17 -9.21 -16.24 -1.87
N ARG A 18 -9.58 -15.40 -0.90
CA ARG A 18 -10.93 -14.89 -0.65
C ARG A 18 -11.13 -13.43 -1.02
N ARG A 19 -10.29 -12.89 -1.87
CA ARG A 19 -10.28 -11.45 -2.25
C ARG A 19 -11.66 -10.95 -2.67
N GLU A 20 -12.34 -11.71 -3.55
CA GLU A 20 -13.66 -11.32 -4.04
C GLU A 20 -14.69 -11.20 -2.90
N THR A 21 -14.66 -12.13 -1.95
CA THR A 21 -15.55 -12.09 -0.78
C THR A 21 -15.35 -10.80 0.04
N TYR A 22 -14.11 -10.39 0.27
CA TYR A 22 -13.82 -9.17 1.04
C TYR A 22 -14.32 -7.92 0.32
N VAL A 23 -14.07 -7.81 -0.99
CA VAL A 23 -14.56 -6.68 -1.79
C VAL A 23 -16.08 -6.63 -1.80
N GLN A 24 -16.75 -7.77 -1.99
CA GLN A 24 -18.21 -7.82 -1.97
C GLN A 24 -18.79 -7.42 -0.61
N HIS A 25 -18.19 -7.85 0.51
CA HIS A 25 -18.61 -7.43 1.84
C HIS A 25 -18.44 -5.92 2.05
N ALA A 26 -17.33 -5.34 1.59
CA ALA A 26 -17.11 -3.90 1.67
C ALA A 26 -18.18 -3.12 0.89
N LEU A 27 -18.45 -3.53 -0.35
CA LEU A 27 -19.48 -2.90 -1.20
C LEU A 27 -20.87 -3.00 -0.57
N GLN A 28 -21.24 -4.15 -0.01
CA GLN A 28 -22.50 -4.35 0.71
C GLN A 28 -22.60 -3.48 1.96
N ALA A 29 -21.48 -3.14 2.58
CA ALA A 29 -21.39 -2.23 3.71
C ALA A 29 -21.28 -0.74 3.30
N ASN A 30 -21.58 -0.40 2.04
CA ASN A 30 -21.50 0.95 1.47
C ASN A 30 -20.07 1.54 1.39
N THR A 31 -19.04 0.70 1.46
CA THR A 31 -17.67 1.09 1.13
C THR A 31 -17.46 0.88 -0.36
N ASP A 32 -17.62 1.96 -1.14
CA ASP A 32 -17.65 1.87 -2.61
C ASP A 32 -16.25 1.77 -3.23
N ARG A 33 -15.24 2.30 -2.52
CA ARG A 33 -13.85 2.31 -2.99
C ARG A 33 -12.90 2.11 -1.81
N MET A 34 -11.78 1.47 -2.09
CA MET A 34 -10.72 1.20 -1.13
C MET A 34 -9.37 1.53 -1.73
N ILE A 35 -8.47 2.14 -0.95
CA ILE A 35 -7.07 2.34 -1.32
C ILE A 35 -6.22 1.42 -0.43
N THR A 36 -5.67 0.37 -1.02
CA THR A 36 -4.72 -0.51 -0.33
C THR A 36 -3.31 0.05 -0.41
N LEU A 37 -2.56 -0.04 0.69
CA LEU A 37 -1.27 0.60 0.83
C LEU A 37 -0.12 -0.40 0.81
N GLY A 38 0.88 -0.12 -0.03
CA GLY A 38 2.15 -0.81 -0.02
C GLY A 38 3.21 0.02 0.70
N ALA A 39 3.82 -0.57 1.73
CA ALA A 39 4.73 0.08 2.65
C ALA A 39 6.21 -0.11 2.26
N ARG A 40 6.50 -1.08 1.39
CA ARG A 40 7.86 -1.42 0.95
C ARG A 40 7.85 -2.16 -0.40
N PRO A 41 8.99 -2.19 -1.13
CA PRO A 41 9.05 -2.77 -2.47
C PRO A 41 8.58 -4.22 -2.57
N ASP A 42 8.80 -5.04 -1.56
CA ASP A 42 8.41 -6.46 -1.55
C ASP A 42 6.89 -6.70 -1.40
N ASP A 43 6.12 -5.73 -0.90
CA ASP A 43 4.66 -5.82 -0.83
C ASP A 43 3.92 -5.10 -1.98
N TRP A 44 4.63 -4.31 -2.80
CA TRP A 44 4.01 -3.53 -3.87
C TRP A 44 3.30 -4.39 -4.92
N GLU A 45 3.89 -5.55 -5.29
CA GLU A 45 3.23 -6.44 -6.26
C GLU A 45 1.90 -6.98 -5.72
N ALA A 46 1.84 -7.36 -4.45
CA ALA A 46 0.61 -7.85 -3.85
C ALA A 46 -0.48 -6.77 -3.84
N ASN A 47 -0.12 -5.52 -3.52
CA ASN A 47 -1.07 -4.39 -3.52
C ASN A 47 -1.55 -4.03 -4.93
N THR A 48 -0.65 -4.00 -5.91
CA THR A 48 -1.05 -3.74 -7.31
C THR A 48 -1.90 -4.87 -7.88
N ALA A 49 -1.69 -6.11 -7.46
CA ALA A 49 -2.53 -7.24 -7.86
C ALA A 49 -3.99 -7.08 -7.41
N TRP A 50 -4.23 -6.54 -6.22
CA TRP A 50 -5.57 -6.19 -5.75
C TRP A 50 -6.23 -5.12 -6.64
N ALA A 51 -5.52 -4.04 -6.96
CA ALA A 51 -6.05 -2.98 -7.81
C ALA A 51 -6.35 -3.48 -9.24
N ARG A 52 -5.50 -4.34 -9.80
CA ARG A 52 -5.72 -4.96 -11.12
C ARG A 52 -6.93 -5.89 -11.14
N GLN A 53 -7.14 -6.64 -10.06
CA GLN A 53 -8.23 -7.62 -9.98
C GLN A 53 -9.61 -6.95 -9.83
N PHE A 54 -9.67 -5.79 -9.15
CA PHE A 54 -10.94 -5.11 -8.85
C PHE A 54 -10.93 -3.65 -9.34
N PRO A 55 -10.84 -3.43 -10.67
CA PRO A 55 -10.79 -2.09 -11.22
C PRO A 55 -12.06 -1.29 -10.86
N GLY A 56 -11.87 -0.06 -10.42
CA GLY A 56 -12.96 0.84 -10.00
C GLY A 56 -13.41 0.67 -8.54
N ALA A 57 -13.11 -0.46 -7.88
CA ALA A 57 -13.40 -0.69 -6.48
C ALA A 57 -12.14 -0.61 -5.59
N VAL A 58 -11.04 -1.18 -6.06
CA VAL A 58 -9.76 -1.17 -5.33
C VAL A 58 -8.74 -0.36 -6.12
N PHE A 59 -8.08 0.53 -5.43
CA PHE A 59 -6.95 1.33 -5.89
C PHE A 59 -5.75 1.02 -5.00
N CYS A 60 -4.55 1.40 -5.41
CA CYS A 60 -3.38 1.27 -4.55
C CYS A 60 -2.60 2.59 -4.44
N ALA A 61 -1.97 2.78 -3.30
CA ALA A 61 -0.90 3.72 -3.08
C ALA A 61 0.34 2.94 -2.68
N LEU A 62 1.50 3.34 -3.20
CA LEU A 62 2.77 2.67 -2.95
C LEU A 62 3.79 3.69 -2.46
N GLY A 63 4.61 3.29 -1.51
CA GLY A 63 5.65 4.13 -0.93
C GLY A 63 6.59 3.34 -0.06
N ILE A 64 7.42 4.04 0.70
CA ILE A 64 8.26 3.48 1.74
C ILE A 64 7.77 4.01 3.08
N HIS A 65 7.32 3.11 3.95
CA HIS A 65 6.95 3.47 5.32
C HIS A 65 8.19 3.98 6.08
N PRO A 66 8.06 4.99 6.94
CA PRO A 66 9.20 5.52 7.69
C PRO A 66 9.98 4.47 8.49
N ASP A 67 9.33 3.44 9.02
CA ASP A 67 10.01 2.33 9.72
C ASP A 67 10.90 1.49 8.81
N ASP A 68 10.60 1.45 7.50
CA ASP A 68 11.31 0.68 6.49
C ASP A 68 12.31 1.53 5.68
N ALA A 69 12.37 2.85 5.93
CA ALA A 69 13.18 3.77 5.14
C ALA A 69 14.67 3.45 5.17
N HIS A 70 15.18 3.00 6.33
CA HIS A 70 16.59 2.66 6.53
C HIS A 70 17.02 1.39 5.76
N ASP A 71 16.07 0.50 5.45
CA ASP A 71 16.29 -0.73 4.66
C ASP A 71 15.87 -0.59 3.19
N ALA A 72 15.43 0.60 2.79
CA ALA A 72 15.00 0.84 1.42
C ALA A 72 16.15 0.61 0.43
N PRO A 73 15.93 -0.13 -0.67
CA PRO A 73 16.97 -0.30 -1.70
C PRO A 73 17.29 1.05 -2.35
N ALA A 74 18.57 1.26 -2.70
CA ALA A 74 19.01 2.54 -3.27
C ALA A 74 18.25 2.98 -4.53
N ASP A 75 17.69 2.03 -5.28
CA ASP A 75 16.91 2.27 -6.50
C ASP A 75 15.39 2.22 -6.28
N TRP A 76 14.92 2.35 -5.03
CA TRP A 76 13.49 2.25 -4.70
C TRP A 76 12.61 3.21 -5.53
N ALA A 77 13.09 4.42 -5.79
CA ALA A 77 12.35 5.42 -6.58
C ALA A 77 12.15 4.96 -8.03
N ASP A 78 13.17 4.37 -8.64
CA ASP A 78 13.08 3.80 -9.99
C ASP A 78 12.16 2.58 -10.01
N GLN A 79 12.16 1.76 -8.97
CA GLN A 79 11.23 0.64 -8.82
C GLN A 79 9.79 1.14 -8.71
N LEU A 80 9.54 2.16 -7.89
CA LEU A 80 8.22 2.79 -7.74
C LEU A 80 7.74 3.38 -9.06
N PHE A 81 8.62 4.11 -9.77
CA PHE A 81 8.30 4.68 -11.06
C PHE A 81 7.90 3.60 -12.08
N ARG A 82 8.62 2.49 -12.15
CA ARG A 82 8.27 1.35 -13.01
C ARG A 82 6.91 0.75 -12.64
N LYS A 83 6.62 0.57 -11.35
CA LYS A 83 5.32 0.08 -10.88
C LYS A 83 4.17 1.02 -11.26
N ALA A 84 4.37 2.32 -11.18
CA ALA A 84 3.37 3.30 -11.57
C ALA A 84 3.05 3.29 -13.09
N GLN A 85 3.90 2.70 -13.93
CA GLN A 85 3.59 2.48 -15.34
C GLN A 85 2.68 1.26 -15.55
N ASP A 86 2.73 0.26 -14.66
CA ASP A 86 1.96 -0.97 -14.78
C ASP A 86 0.52 -0.82 -14.29
N VAL A 87 0.30 0.02 -13.30
CA VAL A 87 -1.02 0.27 -12.70
C VAL A 87 -1.12 1.72 -12.24
N PRO A 88 -2.25 2.40 -12.51
CA PRO A 88 -2.46 3.75 -12.00
C PRO A 88 -2.48 3.75 -10.47
N LEU A 89 -1.54 4.47 -9.87
CA LEU A 89 -1.53 4.69 -8.42
C LEU A 89 -2.51 5.78 -8.05
N ALA A 90 -3.25 5.59 -6.95
CA ALA A 90 -4.10 6.61 -6.37
C ALA A 90 -3.28 7.73 -5.69
N ALA A 91 -2.13 7.36 -5.12
CA ALA A 91 -1.21 8.26 -4.45
C ALA A 91 0.19 7.63 -4.32
N ILE A 92 1.17 8.43 -3.93
CA ILE A 92 2.45 7.97 -3.37
C ILE A 92 2.28 7.93 -1.84
N GLY A 93 2.48 6.77 -1.26
CA GLY A 93 2.31 6.49 0.18
C GLY A 93 2.31 4.99 0.44
N GLU A 94 2.57 4.53 1.61
CA GLU A 94 2.66 5.21 2.89
C GLU A 94 4.04 5.87 3.04
N THR A 95 4.11 7.14 3.43
CA THR A 95 5.35 7.88 3.62
C THR A 95 5.21 8.79 4.84
N GLY A 96 6.29 9.22 5.43
CA GLY A 96 6.26 10.14 6.55
C GLY A 96 7.51 10.04 7.42
N LEU A 97 7.41 10.60 8.61
CA LEU A 97 8.42 10.52 9.66
C LEU A 97 7.84 9.78 10.85
N ASP A 98 8.54 8.81 11.38
CA ASP A 98 8.17 8.09 12.59
C ASP A 98 9.18 8.35 13.71
N TYR A 99 8.73 9.00 14.76
CA TYR A 99 9.53 9.28 15.97
C TYR A 99 9.15 8.36 17.13
N PHE A 100 8.17 7.47 16.94
CA PHE A 100 7.69 6.57 17.99
C PHE A 100 8.45 5.24 18.00
N HIS A 101 8.66 4.65 16.82
CA HIS A 101 9.35 3.37 16.68
C HIS A 101 10.87 3.53 16.49
N GLY A 102 11.34 4.78 16.42
CA GLY A 102 12.74 5.11 16.21
C GLY A 102 13.68 4.51 17.24
N THR A 103 14.87 4.10 16.79
CA THR A 103 15.97 3.74 17.67
C THR A 103 16.76 5.00 18.05
N PRO A 104 17.50 5.02 19.18
CA PRO A 104 18.34 6.15 19.58
C PRO A 104 19.49 6.50 18.62
N GLN A 105 19.55 5.91 17.45
CA GLN A 105 20.67 5.97 16.50
C GLN A 105 20.47 6.94 15.34
N GLY A 106 19.42 7.75 15.35
CA GLY A 106 19.25 8.84 14.37
C GLY A 106 18.81 8.39 12.97
N TRP A 107 18.16 7.22 12.85
CA TRP A 107 17.63 6.72 11.58
C TRP A 107 16.52 7.61 10.99
N GLU A 108 15.96 8.51 11.78
CA GLU A 108 15.00 9.54 11.35
C GLU A 108 15.55 10.43 10.22
N THR A 109 16.86 10.50 10.07
CA THR A 109 17.49 11.25 8.97
C THR A 109 17.42 10.51 7.62
N GLU A 110 17.04 9.24 7.63
CA GLU A 110 16.95 8.39 6.43
C GLU A 110 15.51 8.29 5.88
N GLN A 111 14.55 8.86 6.58
CA GLN A 111 13.13 8.83 6.21
C GLN A 111 12.74 9.82 5.11
#